data_8203dd6a2d95cb73427a2ed94534e134
#
_entry.id   8203dd6a2d95cb73427a2ed94534e134
#
_cell.length_a   1.000
_cell.length_b   1.000
_cell.length_c   1.000
_cell.angle_alpha   90.00
_cell.angle_beta   90.00
_cell.angle_gamma   90.00
#
_symmetry.space_group_name_H-M   'P 1'
#
loop_
_entity.id
_entity.type
_entity.pdbx_description
1 polymer ?
#
loop_
_entity_poly.entity_id
_entity_poly.type
_entity_poly.pdbx_seq_one_letter_code
_entity_poly.pdbx_strand_id
1 'polypeptide(L)'
;MSAQILQHPDPRPIIPVIDLFAGPGGLGEGFSAHTGLLRFNVSLSVEKNQAAHSTLQLRSFIRQFPRGLIPDEYYAYVRDRVLTREQLFARFPDQAARARSVAWLAELGKEPQKNVLQRIREAIGDSRHWVLLGGPPCQAYSVIGRARMSKMKKFADDHRHTLYREYLKIVAAFQPTVFVMENVKGILSSKHKNEAIFERILRDLRDPWAALPDADRRKIENPGNHPKYRVYSFSTGTSIGDEELNPEDYLIESERYSVPQRRHRVILLGIRDDYDVIPQVLEKAKDRITVRHMIEGMPAIRSRLSSGDRNGRVWRAAIRSGLTNCSANCRERFWGLGTIIRKAMRDIPDSLGAGGPFVPGGGRPERLAGWIFDTQLGGVLQHEARSHMA
;
A
#
# COMPACT_ATOMS: atom_id res chain seq x y z
N MET A 1 -17.90 -12.12 -32.43
CA MET A 1 -16.77 -11.61 -33.23
C MET A 1 -15.82 -10.90 -32.27
N SER A 2 -14.72 -11.57 -31.90
CA SER A 2 -13.71 -10.98 -31.02
C SER A 2 -12.93 -9.93 -31.81
N ALA A 3 -13.16 -8.66 -31.50
CA ALA A 3 -12.33 -7.58 -32.00
C ALA A 3 -10.91 -7.79 -31.41
N GLN A 4 -9.98 -8.30 -32.22
CA GLN A 4 -8.56 -8.18 -31.95
C GLN A 4 -8.23 -6.70 -32.00
N ILE A 5 -8.20 -6.05 -30.81
CA ILE A 5 -7.61 -4.72 -30.69
C ILE A 5 -6.11 -4.91 -30.93
N LEU A 6 -5.67 -4.60 -32.12
CA LEU A 6 -4.27 -4.44 -32.48
C LEU A 6 -3.69 -3.33 -31.60
N GLN A 7 -3.19 -3.69 -30.43
CA GLN A 7 -2.44 -2.79 -29.59
C GLN A 7 -1.11 -2.54 -30.28
N HIS A 8 -0.88 -1.34 -30.78
CA HIS A 8 0.49 -0.89 -31.03
C HIS A 8 1.25 -1.01 -29.70
N PRO A 9 2.36 -1.77 -29.63
CA PRO A 9 3.11 -1.90 -28.41
C PRO A 9 3.54 -0.51 -27.94
N ASP A 10 3.30 -0.21 -26.65
CA ASP A 10 3.76 1.02 -26.02
C ASP A 10 5.29 1.12 -26.19
N PRO A 11 5.81 2.10 -26.94
CA PRO A 11 7.23 2.19 -27.32
C PRO A 11 8.14 2.56 -26.13
N ARG A 12 7.59 2.89 -24.98
CA ARG A 12 8.38 3.30 -23.82
C ARG A 12 9.21 2.13 -23.28
N PRO A 13 10.49 2.40 -22.89
CA PRO A 13 11.31 1.39 -22.24
C PRO A 13 10.63 0.84 -20.99
N ILE A 14 10.68 -0.48 -20.82
CA ILE A 14 10.08 -1.19 -19.69
C ILE A 14 11.14 -1.40 -18.63
N ILE A 15 10.85 -0.97 -17.40
CA ILE A 15 11.68 -1.22 -16.22
C ILE A 15 10.95 -2.24 -15.33
N PRO A 16 11.52 -3.45 -15.14
CA PRO A 16 10.98 -4.42 -14.22
C PRO A 16 11.01 -3.90 -12.78
N VAL A 17 9.94 -4.23 -12.05
CA VAL A 17 9.78 -3.90 -10.64
C VAL A 17 9.49 -5.17 -9.87
N ILE A 18 10.28 -5.43 -8.84
CA ILE A 18 10.06 -6.52 -7.88
C ILE A 18 9.54 -5.88 -6.58
N ASP A 19 8.40 -6.32 -6.10
CA ASP A 19 7.73 -5.77 -4.90
C ASP A 19 7.68 -6.82 -3.78
N LEU A 20 8.56 -6.68 -2.79
CA LEU A 20 8.66 -7.59 -1.65
C LEU A 20 7.82 -7.08 -0.48
N PHE A 21 7.16 -8.00 0.23
CA PHE A 21 6.22 -7.65 1.30
C PHE A 21 5.11 -6.73 0.79
N ALA A 22 4.62 -7.03 -0.41
CA ALA A 22 3.80 -6.14 -1.22
C ALA A 22 2.46 -5.74 -0.57
N GLY A 23 1.97 -6.51 0.41
CA GLY A 23 0.64 -6.31 0.95
C GLY A 23 -0.42 -6.41 -0.16
N PRO A 24 -1.41 -5.53 -0.19
CA PRO A 24 -2.37 -5.48 -1.30
C PRO A 24 -1.83 -4.77 -2.55
N GLY A 25 -0.52 -4.46 -2.63
CA GLY A 25 0.15 -3.92 -3.83
C GLY A 25 0.15 -2.39 -3.92
N GLY A 26 0.18 -1.66 -2.79
CA GLY A 26 0.10 -0.20 -2.80
C GLY A 26 1.29 0.49 -3.47
N LEU A 27 2.52 0.08 -3.15
CA LEU A 27 3.74 0.61 -3.78
C LEU A 27 3.78 0.28 -5.28
N GLY A 28 3.57 -0.98 -5.62
CA GLY A 28 3.53 -1.43 -7.01
C GLY A 28 2.47 -0.70 -7.85
N GLU A 29 1.32 -0.31 -7.25
CA GLU A 29 0.30 0.48 -7.93
C GLU A 29 0.81 1.87 -8.32
N GLY A 30 1.52 2.55 -7.42
CA GLY A 30 2.13 3.85 -7.69
C GLY A 30 3.10 3.80 -8.86
N PHE A 31 3.98 2.79 -8.89
CA PHE A 31 4.91 2.59 -10.01
C PHE A 31 4.20 2.25 -11.32
N SER A 32 3.23 1.35 -11.29
CA SER A 32 2.47 0.95 -12.50
C SER A 32 1.64 2.09 -13.08
N ALA A 33 1.24 3.06 -12.25
CA ALA A 33 0.46 4.23 -12.67
C ALA A 33 1.29 5.32 -13.32
N HIS A 34 2.62 5.22 -13.31
CA HIS A 34 3.51 6.22 -13.89
C HIS A 34 3.28 6.40 -15.40
N THR A 35 3.14 7.67 -15.84
CA THR A 35 2.83 8.03 -17.22
C THR A 35 3.96 8.78 -17.94
N GLY A 36 5.15 8.84 -17.32
CA GLY A 36 6.31 9.53 -17.90
C GLY A 36 6.99 8.75 -19.04
N LEU A 37 8.27 9.05 -19.28
CA LEU A 37 9.05 8.49 -20.39
C LEU A 37 9.33 6.99 -20.28
N LEU A 38 9.25 6.43 -19.09
CA LEU A 38 9.47 5.02 -18.80
C LEU A 38 8.16 4.34 -18.39
N ARG A 39 8.08 3.03 -18.59
CA ARG A 39 7.00 2.21 -18.10
C ARG A 39 7.53 1.24 -17.02
N PHE A 40 7.06 1.38 -15.80
CA PHE A 40 7.36 0.42 -14.75
C PHE A 40 6.40 -0.78 -14.85
N ASN A 41 6.97 -1.98 -14.93
CA ASN A 41 6.21 -3.21 -14.97
C ASN A 41 6.46 -4.00 -13.69
N VAL A 42 5.45 -4.13 -12.84
CA VAL A 42 5.54 -5.00 -11.66
C VAL A 42 5.56 -6.44 -12.14
N SER A 43 6.76 -7.01 -12.20
CA SER A 43 7.02 -8.36 -12.75
C SER A 43 6.88 -9.46 -11.70
N LEU A 44 7.10 -9.14 -10.42
CA LEU A 44 6.89 -10.06 -9.29
C LEU A 44 6.49 -9.27 -8.05
N SER A 45 5.49 -9.76 -7.34
CA SER A 45 5.11 -9.27 -6.02
C SER A 45 5.01 -10.44 -5.04
N VAL A 46 5.65 -10.34 -3.89
CA VAL A 46 5.66 -11.40 -2.86
C VAL A 46 4.86 -10.96 -1.65
N GLU A 47 3.85 -11.75 -1.29
CA GLU A 47 3.00 -11.50 -0.11
C GLU A 47 2.62 -12.80 0.57
N LYS A 48 2.69 -12.85 1.91
CA LYS A 48 2.34 -14.04 2.70
C LYS A 48 0.90 -14.10 3.17
N ASN A 49 0.24 -12.95 3.29
CA ASN A 49 -1.14 -12.88 3.76
C ASN A 49 -2.10 -13.20 2.62
N GLN A 50 -2.91 -14.26 2.79
CA GLN A 50 -3.84 -14.74 1.77
C GLN A 50 -4.84 -13.67 1.29
N ALA A 51 -5.37 -12.84 2.20
CA ALA A 51 -6.34 -11.81 1.85
C ALA A 51 -5.69 -10.65 1.07
N ALA A 52 -4.50 -10.22 1.50
CA ALA A 52 -3.72 -9.20 0.78
C ALA A 52 -3.28 -9.72 -0.59
N HIS A 53 -2.75 -10.96 -0.67
CA HIS A 53 -2.40 -11.61 -1.93
C HIS A 53 -3.60 -11.72 -2.89
N SER A 54 -4.79 -12.04 -2.37
CA SER A 54 -6.01 -12.08 -3.19
C SER A 54 -6.28 -10.73 -3.86
N THR A 55 -6.14 -9.63 -3.15
CA THR A 55 -6.27 -8.27 -3.70
C THR A 55 -5.14 -7.96 -4.70
N LEU A 56 -3.91 -8.30 -4.35
CA LEU A 56 -2.73 -8.12 -5.20
C LEU A 56 -2.87 -8.83 -6.55
N GLN A 57 -3.37 -10.06 -6.54
CA GLN A 57 -3.59 -10.85 -7.76
C GLN A 57 -4.69 -10.23 -8.65
N LEU A 58 -5.78 -9.72 -8.06
CA LEU A 58 -6.82 -9.02 -8.81
C LEU A 58 -6.28 -7.71 -9.43
N ARG A 59 -5.46 -6.95 -8.69
CA ARG A 59 -4.78 -5.77 -9.23
C ARG A 59 -3.86 -6.12 -10.39
N SER A 60 -3.05 -7.19 -10.26
CA SER A 60 -2.18 -7.68 -11.32
C SER A 60 -2.96 -8.14 -12.56
N PHE A 61 -4.17 -8.67 -12.37
CA PHE A 61 -5.06 -9.03 -13.46
C PHE A 61 -5.56 -7.77 -14.19
N ILE A 62 -6.09 -6.79 -13.47
CA ILE A 62 -6.67 -5.57 -14.05
C ILE A 62 -5.64 -4.68 -14.74
N ARG A 63 -4.41 -4.61 -14.24
CA ARG A 63 -3.32 -3.84 -14.87
C ARG A 63 -2.98 -4.28 -16.29
N GLN A 64 -3.41 -5.46 -16.72
CA GLN A 64 -3.16 -5.96 -18.08
C GLN A 64 -4.14 -5.39 -19.10
N PHE A 65 -5.21 -4.76 -18.66
CA PHE A 65 -6.14 -4.09 -19.54
C PHE A 65 -5.77 -2.59 -19.64
N PRO A 66 -5.86 -2.01 -20.84
CA PRO A 66 -5.64 -0.57 -21.01
C PRO A 66 -6.61 0.24 -20.15
N ARG A 67 -6.16 1.40 -19.69
CA ARG A 67 -7.03 2.33 -18.97
C ARG A 67 -8.24 2.71 -19.84
N GLY A 68 -9.44 2.65 -19.27
CA GLY A 68 -10.70 2.92 -19.97
C GLY A 68 -11.20 1.75 -20.81
N LEU A 69 -10.49 0.61 -20.87
CA LEU A 69 -10.90 -0.62 -21.57
C LEU A 69 -10.97 -1.81 -20.61
N ILE A 70 -11.35 -1.56 -19.37
CA ILE A 70 -11.62 -2.62 -18.38
C ILE A 70 -12.86 -3.39 -18.84
N PRO A 71 -12.82 -4.73 -18.92
CA PRO A 71 -13.97 -5.52 -19.40
C PRO A 71 -15.18 -5.45 -18.49
N ASP A 72 -16.37 -5.51 -19.06
CA ASP A 72 -17.64 -5.46 -18.32
C ASP A 72 -17.76 -6.60 -17.30
N GLU A 73 -17.13 -7.73 -17.54
CA GLU A 73 -17.06 -8.86 -16.61
C GLU A 73 -16.39 -8.50 -15.29
N TYR A 74 -15.44 -7.56 -15.30
CA TYR A 74 -14.87 -7.04 -14.06
C TYR A 74 -15.93 -6.30 -13.23
N TYR A 75 -16.74 -5.46 -13.87
CA TYR A 75 -17.83 -4.76 -13.19
C TYR A 75 -18.93 -5.71 -12.74
N ALA A 76 -19.25 -6.73 -13.53
CA ALA A 76 -20.15 -7.82 -13.15
C ALA A 76 -19.63 -8.58 -11.89
N TYR A 77 -18.32 -8.68 -11.72
CA TYR A 77 -17.72 -9.26 -10.52
C TYR A 77 -17.73 -8.30 -9.32
N VAL A 78 -17.25 -7.07 -9.48
CA VAL A 78 -17.04 -6.17 -8.32
C VAL A 78 -18.30 -5.43 -7.89
N ARG A 79 -19.16 -5.03 -8.84
CA ARG A 79 -20.36 -4.25 -8.63
C ARG A 79 -21.57 -5.14 -8.45
N ASP A 80 -21.85 -5.99 -9.44
CA ASP A 80 -23.09 -6.72 -9.56
C ASP A 80 -23.06 -8.06 -8.81
N ARG A 81 -21.85 -8.59 -8.54
CA ARG A 81 -21.60 -9.86 -7.86
C ARG A 81 -22.26 -11.07 -8.54
N VAL A 82 -22.53 -10.94 -9.83
CA VAL A 82 -23.10 -12.02 -10.65
C VAL A 82 -22.05 -13.02 -11.15
N LEU A 83 -20.78 -12.64 -11.08
CA LEU A 83 -19.65 -13.51 -11.35
C LEU A 83 -18.84 -13.77 -10.08
N THR A 84 -18.33 -14.98 -9.94
CA THR A 84 -17.25 -15.25 -8.99
C THR A 84 -15.91 -14.82 -9.61
N ARG A 85 -14.87 -14.73 -8.79
CA ARG A 85 -13.52 -14.43 -9.24
C ARG A 85 -12.98 -15.50 -10.20
N GLU A 86 -13.27 -16.75 -9.91
CA GLU A 86 -12.89 -17.90 -10.75
C GLU A 86 -13.57 -17.80 -12.12
N GLN A 87 -14.84 -17.41 -12.18
CA GLN A 87 -15.58 -17.18 -13.42
C GLN A 87 -15.01 -16.00 -14.21
N LEU A 88 -14.66 -14.90 -13.53
CA LEU A 88 -13.96 -13.77 -14.17
C LEU A 88 -12.63 -14.22 -14.79
N PHE A 89 -11.82 -14.93 -14.02
CA PHE A 89 -10.51 -15.40 -14.48
C PHE A 89 -10.59 -16.44 -15.60
N ALA A 90 -11.63 -17.26 -15.60
CA ALA A 90 -11.86 -18.23 -16.68
C ALA A 90 -12.22 -17.58 -18.04
N ARG A 91 -12.78 -16.36 -18.04
CA ARG A 91 -13.07 -15.61 -19.27
C ARG A 91 -11.82 -14.96 -19.88
N PHE A 92 -10.76 -14.78 -19.10
CA PHE A 92 -9.49 -14.16 -19.51
C PHE A 92 -8.30 -14.99 -19.02
N PRO A 93 -8.13 -16.22 -19.58
CA PRO A 93 -7.17 -17.20 -19.05
C PRO A 93 -5.71 -16.71 -19.11
N ASP A 94 -5.32 -15.99 -20.16
CA ASP A 94 -3.95 -15.47 -20.32
C ASP A 94 -3.64 -14.39 -19.29
N GLN A 95 -4.57 -13.46 -19.07
CA GLN A 95 -4.41 -12.41 -18.06
C GLN A 95 -4.42 -13.00 -16.64
N ALA A 96 -5.26 -14.02 -16.42
CA ALA A 96 -5.29 -14.74 -15.16
C ALA A 96 -4.00 -15.52 -14.89
N ALA A 97 -3.43 -16.18 -15.90
CA ALA A 97 -2.15 -16.89 -15.80
C ALA A 97 -1.02 -15.90 -15.45
N ARG A 98 -0.92 -14.77 -16.17
CA ARG A 98 0.06 -13.72 -15.88
C ARG A 98 -0.13 -13.12 -14.48
N ALA A 99 -1.37 -12.87 -14.05
CA ALA A 99 -1.64 -12.37 -12.71
C ALA A 99 -1.19 -13.33 -11.60
N ARG A 100 -1.34 -14.65 -11.83
CA ARG A 100 -0.86 -15.69 -10.91
C ARG A 100 0.66 -15.78 -10.88
N SER A 101 1.34 -15.56 -12.01
CA SER A 101 2.81 -15.57 -12.04
C SER A 101 3.40 -14.35 -11.34
N VAL A 102 2.78 -13.18 -11.48
CA VAL A 102 3.23 -11.94 -10.85
C VAL A 102 2.96 -11.92 -9.36
N ALA A 103 1.75 -12.26 -8.93
CA ALA A 103 1.38 -12.27 -7.52
C ALA A 103 1.71 -13.61 -6.89
N TRP A 104 2.78 -13.66 -6.13
CA TRP A 104 3.24 -14.88 -5.47
C TRP A 104 2.87 -14.90 -3.98
N LEU A 105 2.10 -15.93 -3.60
CA LEU A 105 1.79 -16.21 -2.19
C LEU A 105 2.97 -16.96 -1.56
N ALA A 106 3.82 -16.24 -0.85
CA ALA A 106 4.99 -16.84 -0.20
C ALA A 106 5.43 -16.03 1.03
N GLU A 107 6.03 -16.72 2.00
CA GLU A 107 6.65 -16.08 3.17
C GLU A 107 8.17 -16.08 3.01
N LEU A 108 8.75 -14.91 2.72
CA LEU A 108 10.20 -14.74 2.67
C LEU A 108 10.82 -15.16 4.01
N GLY A 109 11.94 -15.87 3.93
CA GLY A 109 12.60 -16.47 5.09
C GLY A 109 12.09 -17.87 5.48
N LYS A 110 10.92 -18.31 4.97
CA LYS A 110 10.46 -19.69 5.05
C LYS A 110 10.52 -20.40 3.71
N GLU A 111 10.29 -19.66 2.64
CA GLU A 111 10.46 -20.18 1.27
C GLU A 111 11.92 -20.57 1.04
N PRO A 112 12.22 -21.72 0.39
CA PRO A 112 13.57 -22.08 0.02
C PRO A 112 14.27 -20.98 -0.78
N GLN A 113 15.43 -20.54 -0.33
CA GLN A 113 16.17 -19.43 -0.94
C GLN A 113 16.36 -19.63 -2.46
N LYS A 114 16.63 -20.86 -2.90
CA LYS A 114 16.76 -21.20 -4.32
C LYS A 114 15.52 -20.79 -5.12
N ASN A 115 14.31 -21.06 -4.63
CA ASN A 115 13.06 -20.71 -5.29
C ASN A 115 12.91 -19.19 -5.39
N VAL A 116 13.23 -18.47 -4.29
CA VAL A 116 13.16 -17.00 -4.28
C VAL A 116 14.11 -16.41 -5.31
N LEU A 117 15.36 -16.85 -5.32
CA LEU A 117 16.36 -16.36 -6.27
C LEU A 117 15.99 -16.69 -7.72
N GLN A 118 15.49 -17.90 -7.98
CA GLN A 118 15.04 -18.29 -9.31
C GLN A 118 13.88 -17.42 -9.81
N ARG A 119 12.85 -17.22 -9.01
CA ARG A 119 11.68 -16.41 -9.39
C ARG A 119 12.03 -14.94 -9.62
N ILE A 120 12.92 -14.38 -8.82
CA ILE A 120 13.41 -13.01 -9.03
C ILE A 120 14.20 -12.92 -10.34
N ARG A 121 15.10 -13.88 -10.61
CA ARG A 121 15.86 -13.92 -11.86
C ARG A 121 14.94 -14.00 -13.09
N GLU A 122 13.94 -14.87 -13.05
CA GLU A 122 12.94 -15.00 -14.13
C GLU A 122 12.14 -13.70 -14.32
N ALA A 123 11.77 -13.02 -13.23
CA ALA A 123 10.99 -11.79 -13.27
C ALA A 123 11.78 -10.57 -13.75
N ILE A 124 13.09 -10.51 -13.51
CA ILE A 124 14.00 -9.47 -14.02
C ILE A 124 14.34 -9.74 -15.48
N GLY A 125 14.49 -11.02 -15.87
CA GLY A 125 14.96 -11.43 -17.18
C GLY A 125 16.36 -10.86 -17.49
N ASP A 126 16.57 -10.43 -18.72
CA ASP A 126 17.82 -9.84 -19.19
C ASP A 126 17.94 -8.34 -18.93
N SER A 127 17.01 -7.78 -18.11
CA SER A 127 16.99 -6.34 -17.87
C SER A 127 18.19 -5.89 -17.05
N ARG A 128 18.99 -5.00 -17.61
CA ARG A 128 20.13 -4.37 -16.95
C ARG A 128 19.68 -3.40 -15.82
N HIS A 129 18.53 -2.76 -16.01
CA HIS A 129 17.96 -1.77 -15.09
C HIS A 129 16.64 -2.29 -14.54
N TRP A 130 16.52 -2.35 -13.24
CA TRP A 130 15.32 -2.76 -12.56
C TRP A 130 15.21 -2.14 -11.16
N VAL A 131 14.02 -2.15 -10.59
CA VAL A 131 13.70 -1.53 -9.30
C VAL A 131 13.26 -2.59 -8.30
N LEU A 132 13.82 -2.53 -7.09
CA LEU A 132 13.35 -3.31 -5.96
C LEU A 132 12.52 -2.43 -5.03
N LEU A 133 11.28 -2.80 -4.79
CA LEU A 133 10.42 -2.22 -3.76
C LEU A 133 10.35 -3.15 -2.56
N GLY A 134 10.14 -2.60 -1.37
CA GLY A 134 9.84 -3.42 -0.22
C GLY A 134 9.55 -2.64 1.05
N GLY A 135 8.62 -3.18 1.83
CA GLY A 135 8.31 -2.71 3.18
C GLY A 135 8.53 -3.84 4.19
N PRO A 136 9.80 -4.24 4.49
CA PRO A 136 10.05 -5.32 5.42
C PRO A 136 9.37 -5.03 6.77
N PRO A 137 8.58 -5.98 7.32
CA PRO A 137 7.76 -5.74 8.50
C PRO A 137 8.60 -5.33 9.71
N CYS A 138 8.29 -4.17 10.25
CA CYS A 138 8.94 -3.59 11.42
C CYS A 138 8.04 -3.61 12.65
N GLN A 139 7.26 -4.68 12.84
CA GLN A 139 6.31 -4.77 13.96
C GLN A 139 7.00 -4.75 15.33
N ALA A 140 8.26 -5.16 15.42
CA ALA A 140 9.08 -5.00 16.61
C ALA A 140 9.32 -3.53 17.00
N TYR A 141 9.21 -2.61 16.05
CA TYR A 141 9.57 -1.21 16.22
C TYR A 141 8.37 -0.25 16.22
N SER A 142 7.17 -0.73 15.88
CA SER A 142 5.95 0.10 15.95
C SER A 142 5.47 0.23 17.40
N VAL A 143 4.84 1.38 17.73
CA VAL A 143 4.27 1.63 19.07
C VAL A 143 3.24 0.55 19.44
N ILE A 144 2.38 0.16 18.49
CA ILE A 144 1.38 -0.90 18.67
C ILE A 144 2.03 -2.29 18.79
N GLY A 145 3.09 -2.56 18.02
CA GLY A 145 3.88 -3.78 18.10
C GLY A 145 4.56 -3.92 19.46
N ARG A 146 5.15 -2.84 20.00
CA ARG A 146 5.77 -2.82 21.34
C ARG A 146 4.77 -3.11 22.45
N ALA A 147 3.58 -2.51 22.41
CA ALA A 147 2.53 -2.74 23.42
C ALA A 147 2.00 -4.20 23.42
N ARG A 148 1.96 -4.87 22.27
CA ARG A 148 1.63 -6.30 22.18
C ARG A 148 2.75 -7.21 22.64
N MET A 149 4.01 -6.83 22.41
CA MET A 149 5.20 -7.65 22.66
C MET A 149 5.75 -7.52 24.07
N SER A 150 5.48 -6.42 24.80
CA SER A 150 5.84 -6.31 26.24
C SER A 150 5.23 -7.43 27.10
N LYS A 151 4.21 -8.13 26.57
CA LYS A 151 3.59 -9.31 27.20
C LYS A 151 4.20 -10.66 26.80
N MET A 152 5.18 -10.68 25.87
CA MET A 152 5.79 -11.91 25.37
C MET A 152 7.28 -12.01 25.75
N LYS A 153 7.63 -13.03 26.51
CA LYS A 153 8.98 -13.27 27.11
C LYS A 153 10.12 -13.60 26.13
N LYS A 154 9.90 -13.64 24.81
CA LYS A 154 10.95 -13.99 23.81
C LYS A 154 11.20 -12.86 22.81
N PHE A 155 11.86 -11.79 23.26
CA PHE A 155 12.18 -10.63 22.41
C PHE A 155 13.48 -10.83 21.58
N ALA A 156 14.37 -11.71 21.98
CA ALA A 156 15.72 -11.87 21.39
C ALA A 156 15.75 -12.69 20.09
N ASP A 157 14.76 -13.58 19.87
CA ASP A 157 14.70 -14.51 18.73
C ASP A 157 13.60 -14.16 17.73
N ASP A 158 13.26 -12.89 17.58
CA ASP A 158 12.11 -12.52 16.75
C ASP A 158 12.42 -12.68 15.25
N HIS A 159 11.69 -13.56 14.60
CA HIS A 159 11.69 -13.85 13.16
C HIS A 159 11.64 -12.59 12.27
N ARG A 160 11.28 -11.44 12.81
CA ARG A 160 11.09 -10.18 12.08
C ARG A 160 12.38 -9.43 11.77
N HIS A 161 13.46 -9.66 12.54
CA HIS A 161 14.82 -9.23 12.15
C HIS A 161 15.31 -10.00 10.92
N THR A 162 14.79 -11.22 10.75
CA THR A 162 15.11 -12.09 9.63
C THR A 162 14.57 -11.52 8.31
N LEU A 163 13.39 -10.85 8.31
CA LEU A 163 12.75 -10.37 7.08
C LEU A 163 13.48 -9.17 6.44
N TYR A 164 14.04 -8.27 7.25
CA TYR A 164 14.94 -7.23 6.76
C TYR A 164 16.21 -7.85 6.12
N ARG A 165 16.74 -8.90 6.73
CA ARG A 165 17.89 -9.64 6.20
C ARG A 165 17.57 -10.34 4.88
N GLU A 166 16.35 -10.84 4.69
CA GLU A 166 15.92 -11.38 3.38
C GLU A 166 15.91 -10.28 2.30
N TYR A 167 15.48 -9.06 2.65
CA TYR A 167 15.58 -7.92 1.75
C TYR A 167 17.03 -7.63 1.36
N LEU A 168 17.95 -7.55 2.32
CA LEU A 168 19.37 -7.34 2.08
C LEU A 168 20.00 -8.43 1.22
N LYS A 169 19.64 -9.71 1.42
CA LYS A 169 20.11 -10.83 0.58
C LYS A 169 19.73 -10.63 -0.88
N ILE A 170 18.53 -10.15 -1.14
CA ILE A 170 18.04 -9.91 -2.50
C ILE A 170 18.79 -8.72 -3.12
N VAL A 171 18.99 -7.63 -2.37
CA VAL A 171 19.80 -6.49 -2.85
C VAL A 171 21.23 -6.94 -3.18
N ALA A 172 21.87 -7.70 -2.30
CA ALA A 172 23.24 -8.18 -2.50
C ALA A 172 23.37 -9.18 -3.67
N ALA A 173 22.35 -10.05 -3.87
CA ALA A 173 22.38 -11.07 -4.91
C ALA A 173 22.12 -10.53 -6.32
N PHE A 174 21.20 -9.58 -6.45
CA PHE A 174 20.70 -9.11 -7.74
C PHE A 174 21.03 -7.67 -8.08
N GLN A 175 21.60 -6.92 -7.15
CA GLN A 175 22.15 -5.59 -7.37
C GLN A 175 21.20 -4.65 -8.15
N PRO A 176 19.96 -4.38 -7.64
CA PRO A 176 19.02 -3.50 -8.33
C PRO A 176 19.66 -2.14 -8.64
N THR A 177 19.33 -1.55 -9.79
CA THR A 177 19.78 -0.19 -10.11
C THR A 177 19.27 0.79 -9.06
N VAL A 178 18.02 0.58 -8.64
CA VAL A 178 17.35 1.39 -7.62
C VAL A 178 16.59 0.49 -6.67
N PHE A 179 16.65 0.79 -5.39
CA PHE A 179 15.69 0.23 -4.44
C PHE A 179 14.91 1.33 -3.70
N VAL A 180 13.68 1.00 -3.33
CA VAL A 180 12.85 1.84 -2.46
C VAL A 180 12.39 1.00 -1.28
N MET A 181 12.79 1.39 -0.07
CA MET A 181 12.39 0.72 1.15
C MET A 181 11.46 1.63 1.98
N GLU A 182 10.25 1.14 2.26
CA GLU A 182 9.27 1.83 3.12
C GLU A 182 9.27 1.25 4.52
N ASN A 183 9.11 2.13 5.51
CA ASN A 183 8.89 1.68 6.88
C ASN A 183 8.04 2.67 7.70
N VAL A 184 7.61 2.24 8.89
CA VAL A 184 6.84 3.09 9.80
C VAL A 184 7.74 4.12 10.52
N LYS A 185 7.17 5.30 10.86
CA LYS A 185 7.89 6.36 11.61
C LYS A 185 8.61 5.84 12.87
N GLY A 186 8.03 4.85 13.55
CA GLY A 186 8.61 4.29 14.78
C GLY A 186 10.03 3.72 14.65
N ILE A 187 10.51 3.46 13.43
CA ILE A 187 11.87 2.96 13.20
C ILE A 187 12.94 3.99 13.56
N LEU A 188 12.64 5.30 13.39
CA LEU A 188 13.58 6.40 13.66
C LEU A 188 13.97 6.49 15.14
N SER A 189 13.06 6.15 16.04
CA SER A 189 13.29 6.21 17.50
C SER A 189 13.59 4.85 18.14
N SER A 190 13.69 3.80 17.34
CA SER A 190 13.86 2.44 17.86
C SER A 190 15.33 2.12 18.08
N LYS A 191 15.62 1.44 19.20
CA LYS A 191 16.99 0.97 19.55
C LYS A 191 16.98 -0.54 19.79
N HIS A 192 18.07 -1.19 19.43
CA HIS A 192 18.36 -2.58 19.76
C HIS A 192 19.75 -2.69 20.36
N LYS A 193 19.88 -3.24 21.58
CA LYS A 193 21.16 -3.35 22.30
C LYS A 193 21.94 -2.02 22.34
N ASN A 194 21.25 -0.91 22.61
CA ASN A 194 21.75 0.47 22.65
C ASN A 194 22.19 1.09 21.29
N GLU A 195 22.11 0.37 20.17
CA GLU A 195 22.34 0.91 18.84
C GLU A 195 21.04 1.42 18.23
N ALA A 196 21.06 2.58 17.56
CA ALA A 196 19.96 3.11 16.80
C ALA A 196 19.71 2.23 15.56
N ILE A 197 18.51 1.66 15.47
CA ILE A 197 18.17 0.70 14.39
C ILE A 197 18.22 1.37 13.03
N PHE A 198 17.77 2.61 12.95
CA PHE A 198 17.73 3.35 11.70
C PHE A 198 19.13 3.56 11.12
N GLU A 199 20.10 3.96 11.93
CA GLU A 199 21.50 4.14 11.52
C GLU A 199 22.13 2.83 11.03
N ARG A 200 21.81 1.73 11.73
CA ARG A 200 22.24 0.40 11.30
C ARG A 200 21.66 0.04 9.93
N ILE A 201 20.37 0.26 9.70
CA ILE A 201 19.72 0.00 8.41
C ILE A 201 20.36 0.81 7.30
N LEU A 202 20.65 2.09 7.54
CA LEU A 202 21.33 2.93 6.57
C LEU A 202 22.72 2.41 6.22
N ARG A 203 23.50 2.02 7.22
CA ARG A 203 24.84 1.42 7.02
C ARG A 203 24.74 0.13 6.22
N ASP A 204 23.84 -0.77 6.60
CA ASP A 204 23.65 -2.07 5.94
C ASP A 204 23.16 -1.91 4.47
N LEU A 205 22.30 -0.93 4.20
CA LEU A 205 21.82 -0.65 2.85
C LEU A 205 22.86 0.01 1.94
N ARG A 206 23.87 0.68 2.51
CA ARG A 206 24.98 1.24 1.73
C ARG A 206 25.93 0.17 1.21
N ASP A 207 26.17 -0.87 1.99
CA ASP A 207 27.01 -2.00 1.62
C ASP A 207 26.30 -3.31 1.98
N PRO A 208 25.31 -3.71 1.17
CA PRO A 208 24.49 -4.89 1.46
C PRO A 208 25.28 -6.19 1.53
N TRP A 209 26.36 -6.28 0.74
CA TRP A 209 27.22 -7.46 0.76
C TRP A 209 28.02 -7.56 2.06
N ALA A 210 28.65 -6.48 2.50
CA ALA A 210 29.41 -6.47 3.76
C ALA A 210 28.50 -6.68 4.99
N ALA A 211 27.24 -6.21 4.92
CA ALA A 211 26.25 -6.36 5.99
C ALA A 211 25.77 -7.81 6.18
N LEU A 212 25.93 -8.69 5.18
CA LEU A 212 25.53 -10.08 5.28
C LEU A 212 26.55 -10.93 6.02
N PRO A 213 26.12 -11.84 6.91
CA PRO A 213 27.00 -12.85 7.49
C PRO A 213 27.57 -13.78 6.42
N ASP A 214 28.77 -14.32 6.67
CA ASP A 214 29.45 -15.26 5.77
C ASP A 214 28.60 -16.46 5.35
N ALA A 215 27.79 -16.97 6.29
CA ALA A 215 26.90 -18.09 6.03
C ALA A 215 25.83 -17.77 4.98
N ASP A 216 25.42 -16.51 4.86
CA ASP A 216 24.46 -16.07 3.84
C ASP A 216 25.18 -15.74 2.53
N ARG A 217 26.33 -15.07 2.60
CA ARG A 217 27.14 -14.78 1.41
C ARG A 217 27.49 -16.03 0.62
N ARG A 218 27.85 -17.11 1.31
CA ARG A 218 28.13 -18.43 0.69
C ARG A 218 26.95 -19.07 -0.04
N LYS A 219 25.72 -18.66 0.26
CA LYS A 219 24.50 -19.15 -0.40
C LYS A 219 24.07 -18.33 -1.60
N ILE A 220 24.70 -17.19 -1.80
CA ILE A 220 24.44 -16.30 -2.94
C ILE A 220 25.53 -16.57 -3.97
N GLU A 221 25.11 -16.79 -5.23
CA GLU A 221 26.06 -16.83 -6.35
C GLU A 221 26.81 -15.49 -6.36
N ASN A 222 28.14 -15.54 -6.23
CA ASN A 222 28.96 -14.33 -6.16
C ASN A 222 29.01 -13.67 -7.56
N PRO A 223 28.42 -12.47 -7.74
CA PRO A 223 28.45 -11.77 -9.03
C PRO A 223 29.83 -11.18 -9.37
N GLY A 224 30.85 -11.37 -8.50
CA GLY A 224 32.20 -10.89 -8.70
C GLY A 224 32.39 -9.39 -8.37
N ASN A 225 31.38 -8.58 -8.58
CA ASN A 225 31.34 -7.16 -8.19
C ASN A 225 30.26 -6.94 -7.13
N HIS A 226 30.55 -6.13 -6.14
CA HIS A 226 29.65 -5.79 -5.03
C HIS A 226 29.48 -4.27 -4.95
N PRO A 227 28.63 -3.69 -5.81
CA PRO A 227 28.42 -2.25 -5.80
C PRO A 227 27.79 -1.84 -4.48
N LYS A 228 28.17 -0.64 -4.04
CA LYS A 228 27.55 0.04 -2.92
C LYS A 228 26.34 0.83 -3.39
N TYR A 229 25.66 1.45 -2.42
CA TYR A 229 24.50 2.28 -2.69
C TYR A 229 24.64 3.62 -1.99
N ARG A 230 24.28 4.69 -2.70
CA ARG A 230 23.98 5.97 -2.09
C ARG A 230 22.51 5.94 -1.65
N VAL A 231 22.25 6.23 -0.38
CA VAL A 231 20.87 6.21 0.17
C VAL A 231 20.41 7.65 0.35
N TYR A 232 19.41 8.05 -0.41
CA TYR A 232 18.89 9.41 -0.49
C TYR A 232 17.59 9.57 0.29
N SER A 233 17.36 10.80 0.77
CA SER A 233 16.09 11.27 1.25
C SER A 233 15.27 11.87 0.09
N PHE A 234 13.98 11.59 0.06
CA PHE A 234 13.06 12.22 -0.88
C PHE A 234 12.72 13.68 -0.52
N SER A 235 13.04 14.14 0.69
CA SER A 235 12.71 15.49 1.16
C SER A 235 13.86 16.49 1.01
N THR A 236 15.11 16.03 0.96
CA THR A 236 16.31 16.89 0.88
C THR A 236 17.14 16.66 -0.37
N GLY A 237 16.99 15.55 -1.06
CA GLY A 237 17.80 15.19 -2.24
C GLY A 237 19.26 14.85 -1.93
N THR A 238 19.66 14.97 -0.68
CA THR A 238 21.03 14.73 -0.23
C THR A 238 21.21 13.24 0.08
N SER A 239 22.36 12.68 -0.26
CA SER A 239 22.78 11.36 0.22
C SER A 239 23.57 11.52 1.52
N ILE A 240 23.56 10.48 2.33
CA ILE A 240 24.44 10.44 3.48
C ILE A 240 25.88 10.27 2.98
N GLY A 241 26.77 11.15 3.41
CA GLY A 241 28.19 11.24 3.02
C GLY A 241 28.56 12.66 2.65
N ASP A 242 27.60 13.44 2.13
CA ASP A 242 27.83 14.83 1.75
C ASP A 242 27.42 15.81 2.87
N GLU A 243 26.44 15.44 3.71
CA GLU A 243 26.02 16.18 4.91
C GLU A 243 25.46 15.20 5.97
N GLU A 244 25.47 15.58 7.26
CA GLU A 244 24.80 14.85 8.33
C GLU A 244 23.28 15.00 8.19
N LEU A 245 22.63 14.06 7.50
CA LEU A 245 21.17 14.01 7.43
C LEU A 245 20.60 13.51 8.76
N ASN A 246 19.60 14.23 9.26
CA ASN A 246 18.84 13.78 10.40
C ASN A 246 17.91 12.62 9.99
N PRO A 247 17.68 11.64 10.87
CA PRO A 247 16.70 10.57 10.59
C PRO A 247 15.32 11.06 10.16
N GLU A 248 14.88 12.21 10.64
CA GLU A 248 13.59 12.85 10.30
C GLU A 248 13.53 13.31 8.83
N ASP A 249 14.66 13.52 8.16
CA ASP A 249 14.72 13.93 6.75
C ASP A 249 14.24 12.82 5.80
N TYR A 250 14.21 11.58 6.27
CA TYR A 250 13.64 10.44 5.54
C TYR A 250 12.14 10.25 5.76
N LEU A 251 11.52 11.10 6.58
CA LEU A 251 10.10 11.00 6.91
C LEU A 251 9.25 11.73 5.86
N ILE A 252 8.38 10.98 5.20
CA ILE A 252 7.38 11.51 4.29
C ILE A 252 6.04 11.62 5.04
N GLU A 253 5.55 12.85 5.20
CA GLU A 253 4.23 13.17 5.71
C GLU A 253 3.28 13.31 4.53
N SER A 254 2.54 12.25 4.21
CA SER A 254 1.78 12.12 2.94
C SER A 254 0.81 13.28 2.69
N GLU A 255 0.23 13.86 3.73
CA GLU A 255 -0.67 15.01 3.63
C GLU A 255 0.00 16.29 3.09
N ARG A 256 1.33 16.35 3.12
CA ARG A 256 2.09 17.46 2.51
C ARG A 256 2.30 17.29 1.00
N TYR A 257 1.92 16.14 0.46
CA TYR A 257 2.12 15.76 -0.95
C TYR A 257 0.79 15.47 -1.66
N SER A 258 -0.26 16.20 -1.30
CA SER A 258 -1.62 16.07 -1.86
C SER A 258 -2.30 14.71 -1.64
N VAL A 259 -1.86 13.92 -0.66
CA VAL A 259 -2.54 12.69 -0.27
C VAL A 259 -3.54 13.01 0.85
N PRO A 260 -4.84 12.70 0.68
CA PRO A 260 -5.88 13.01 1.69
C PRO A 260 -5.85 12.02 2.87
N GLN A 261 -4.67 11.68 3.35
CA GLN A 261 -4.45 10.77 4.44
C GLN A 261 -3.25 11.20 5.26
N ARG A 262 -3.41 11.34 6.57
CA ARG A 262 -2.29 11.58 7.48
C ARG A 262 -1.56 10.26 7.77
N ARG A 263 -0.63 9.92 6.88
CA ARG A 263 0.17 8.70 6.95
C ARG A 263 1.66 9.02 6.83
N HIS A 264 2.36 8.94 7.94
CA HIS A 264 3.79 9.23 8.00
C HIS A 264 4.60 7.95 7.79
N ARG A 265 5.54 7.99 6.84
CA ARG A 265 6.39 6.85 6.50
C ARG A 265 7.82 7.28 6.25
N VAL A 266 8.73 6.46 6.72
CA VAL A 266 10.13 6.56 6.32
C VAL A 266 10.27 5.90 4.96
N ILE A 267 10.87 6.61 4.01
CA ILE A 267 11.13 6.09 2.68
C ILE A 267 12.60 6.33 2.36
N LEU A 268 13.31 5.24 2.06
CA LEU A 268 14.71 5.23 1.68
C LEU A 268 14.82 4.94 0.19
N LEU A 269 15.53 5.80 -0.55
CA LEU A 269 15.85 5.63 -1.95
C LEU A 269 17.31 5.26 -2.10
N GLY A 270 17.60 4.00 -2.44
CA GLY A 270 18.96 3.58 -2.76
C GLY A 270 19.21 3.62 -4.26
N ILE A 271 20.28 4.25 -4.67
CA ILE A 271 20.76 4.24 -6.05
C ILE A 271 22.16 3.63 -6.03
N ARG A 272 22.39 2.68 -6.91
CA ARG A 272 23.69 2.02 -7.03
C ARG A 272 24.79 3.04 -7.36
N ASP A 273 25.93 2.97 -6.71
CA ASP A 273 26.96 4.02 -6.70
C ASP A 273 27.76 4.15 -8.02
N ASP A 274 27.64 3.14 -8.91
CA ASP A 274 28.17 3.22 -10.28
C ASP A 274 27.30 4.07 -11.23
N TYR A 275 26.16 4.62 -10.74
CA TYR A 275 25.36 5.62 -11.43
C TYR A 275 25.58 6.99 -10.78
N ASP A 276 26.13 7.91 -11.55
CA ASP A 276 26.32 9.30 -11.10
C ASP A 276 25.04 10.13 -11.32
N VAL A 277 24.05 9.87 -10.46
CA VAL A 277 22.73 10.52 -10.52
C VAL A 277 22.35 11.05 -9.15
N ILE A 278 21.93 12.30 -9.11
CA ILE A 278 21.32 12.93 -7.93
C ILE A 278 19.81 12.98 -8.16
N PRO A 279 19.00 12.32 -7.32
CA PRO A 279 17.55 12.34 -7.49
C PRO A 279 16.95 13.71 -7.14
N GLN A 280 15.88 14.07 -7.82
CA GLN A 280 15.09 15.24 -7.45
C GLN A 280 14.34 15.00 -6.14
N VAL A 281 14.11 16.06 -5.38
CA VAL A 281 13.27 16.04 -4.18
C VAL A 281 11.79 16.06 -4.54
N LEU A 282 10.97 15.48 -3.68
CA LEU A 282 9.53 15.60 -3.80
C LEU A 282 9.08 17.02 -3.45
N GLU A 283 8.39 17.66 -4.36
CA GLU A 283 7.80 18.98 -4.13
C GLU A 283 6.59 18.89 -3.21
N LYS A 284 6.58 19.66 -2.13
CA LYS A 284 5.43 19.76 -1.25
C LYS A 284 4.29 20.48 -1.99
N ALA A 285 3.08 19.92 -1.86
CA ALA A 285 1.90 20.54 -2.46
C ALA A 285 1.60 21.90 -1.83
N LYS A 286 1.17 22.85 -2.67
CA LYS A 286 0.72 24.17 -2.21
C LYS A 286 -0.56 24.06 -1.37
N ASP A 287 -1.49 23.22 -1.82
CA ASP A 287 -2.79 23.02 -1.18
C ASP A 287 -2.92 21.61 -0.60
N ARG A 288 -3.54 21.51 0.57
CA ARG A 288 -3.87 20.23 1.18
C ARG A 288 -5.19 19.70 0.63
N ILE A 289 -5.17 18.43 0.23
CA ILE A 289 -6.40 17.72 -0.09
C ILE A 289 -6.95 17.12 1.22
N THR A 290 -8.17 17.49 1.57
CA THR A 290 -8.83 17.01 2.79
C THR A 290 -9.65 15.75 2.50
N VAL A 291 -10.00 15.02 3.55
CA VAL A 291 -10.94 13.89 3.47
C VAL A 291 -12.29 14.36 2.91
N ARG A 292 -12.74 15.57 3.24
CA ARG A 292 -13.98 16.16 2.70
C ARG A 292 -13.97 16.15 1.17
N HIS A 293 -12.90 16.63 0.52
CA HIS A 293 -12.79 16.63 -0.95
C HIS A 293 -12.96 15.23 -1.57
N MET A 294 -12.69 14.18 -0.80
CA MET A 294 -12.78 12.81 -1.30
C MET A 294 -14.17 12.20 -1.10
N ILE A 295 -14.86 12.56 -0.01
CA ILE A 295 -16.11 11.90 0.36
C ILE A 295 -17.38 12.73 0.11
N GLU A 296 -17.25 14.03 -0.21
CA GLU A 296 -18.39 14.94 -0.34
C GLU A 296 -19.38 14.49 -1.41
N GLY A 297 -18.90 13.91 -2.51
CA GLY A 297 -19.73 13.38 -3.58
C GLY A 297 -20.23 11.93 -3.36
N MET A 298 -19.83 11.26 -2.28
CA MET A 298 -20.24 9.87 -2.05
C MET A 298 -21.71 9.77 -1.67
N PRO A 299 -22.40 8.66 -2.00
CA PRO A 299 -23.76 8.43 -1.54
C PRO A 299 -23.86 8.48 -0.01
N ALA A 300 -24.87 9.14 0.52
CA ALA A 300 -25.10 9.20 1.95
C ALA A 300 -25.50 7.82 2.50
N ILE A 301 -24.90 7.45 3.63
CA ILE A 301 -25.26 6.25 4.39
C ILE A 301 -25.40 6.61 5.88
N ARG A 302 -26.24 5.85 6.59
CA ARG A 302 -26.35 5.97 8.06
C ARG A 302 -25.37 5.05 8.77
N SER A 303 -25.05 5.36 10.02
CA SER A 303 -24.32 4.43 10.89
C SER A 303 -25.11 3.15 11.17
N ARG A 304 -24.44 2.09 11.62
CA ARG A 304 -25.10 0.88 12.15
C ARG A 304 -25.28 0.98 13.64
N LEU A 305 -26.33 0.31 14.14
CA LEU A 305 -26.48 0.00 15.56
C LEU A 305 -25.62 -1.21 15.92
N SER A 306 -25.17 -1.27 17.18
CA SER A 306 -24.41 -2.43 17.69
C SER A 306 -25.24 -3.72 17.73
N SER A 307 -26.56 -3.60 17.89
CA SER A 307 -27.52 -4.73 17.84
C SER A 307 -28.87 -4.27 17.32
N GLY A 308 -29.66 -5.19 16.76
CA GLY A 308 -31.06 -4.95 16.35
C GLY A 308 -31.24 -4.00 15.18
N ASP A 309 -30.21 -3.74 14.38
CA ASP A 309 -30.23 -2.81 13.24
C ASP A 309 -30.99 -3.41 12.04
N ARG A 310 -32.33 -3.32 12.07
CA ARG A 310 -33.21 -3.86 11.02
C ARG A 310 -33.48 -2.89 9.87
N ASN A 311 -33.63 -1.59 10.16
CA ASN A 311 -33.96 -0.55 9.18
C ASN A 311 -33.72 0.87 9.72
N GLY A 312 -33.90 1.89 8.86
CA GLY A 312 -33.71 3.30 9.23
C GLY A 312 -34.63 3.80 10.34
N ARG A 313 -35.86 3.26 10.45
CA ARG A 313 -36.79 3.65 11.52
C ARG A 313 -36.30 3.22 12.91
N VAL A 314 -35.82 1.98 13.03
CA VAL A 314 -35.24 1.43 14.26
C VAL A 314 -33.99 2.23 14.65
N TRP A 315 -33.11 2.50 13.68
CA TRP A 315 -31.92 3.33 13.89
C TRP A 315 -32.29 4.74 14.38
N ARG A 316 -33.28 5.40 13.75
CA ARG A 316 -33.73 6.73 14.13
C ARG A 316 -34.33 6.75 15.54
N ALA A 317 -35.10 5.73 15.90
CA ALA A 317 -35.65 5.58 17.25
C ALA A 317 -34.56 5.45 18.30
N ALA A 318 -33.55 4.62 18.02
CA ALA A 318 -32.39 4.46 18.91
C ALA A 318 -31.59 5.76 19.09
N ILE A 319 -31.34 6.52 18.02
CA ILE A 319 -30.65 7.82 18.11
C ILE A 319 -31.48 8.82 18.93
N ARG A 320 -32.80 8.88 18.74
CA ARG A 320 -33.69 9.75 19.55
C ARG A 320 -33.64 9.40 21.03
N SER A 321 -33.73 8.10 21.35
CA SER A 321 -33.61 7.63 22.74
C SER A 321 -32.23 7.99 23.36
N GLY A 322 -31.14 7.74 22.62
CA GLY A 322 -29.79 8.10 23.04
C GLY A 322 -29.62 9.61 23.29
N LEU A 323 -30.22 10.47 22.46
CA LEU A 323 -30.22 11.92 22.63
C LEU A 323 -30.98 12.37 23.89
N THR A 324 -32.11 11.73 24.22
CA THR A 324 -32.87 12.02 25.41
C THR A 324 -32.04 11.71 26.66
N ASN A 325 -31.37 10.59 26.69
CA ASN A 325 -30.51 10.16 27.79
C ASN A 325 -29.24 11.03 27.92
N CYS A 326 -28.64 11.41 26.79
CA CYS A 326 -27.44 12.27 26.77
C CYS A 326 -27.76 13.70 27.22
N SER A 327 -28.96 14.21 26.92
CA SER A 327 -29.36 15.57 27.27
C SER A 327 -29.46 15.82 28.80
N ALA A 328 -29.69 14.78 29.59
CA ALA A 328 -29.74 14.86 31.05
C ALA A 328 -28.33 15.03 31.66
N ASN A 329 -27.30 14.37 31.08
CA ASN A 329 -25.95 14.34 31.66
C ASN A 329 -24.95 15.29 30.99
N CYS A 330 -25.27 15.85 29.81
CA CYS A 330 -24.32 16.60 28.97
C CYS A 330 -24.74 18.05 28.74
N ARG A 331 -25.76 18.57 29.43
CA ARG A 331 -26.33 19.92 29.18
C ARG A 331 -25.29 21.04 29.28
N GLU A 332 -24.35 20.95 30.19
CA GLU A 332 -23.34 21.99 30.37
C GLU A 332 -22.19 21.96 29.35
N ARG A 333 -21.80 20.77 28.89
CA ARG A 333 -20.59 20.60 28.07
C ARG A 333 -20.86 20.66 26.57
N PHE A 334 -22.09 20.40 26.10
CA PHE A 334 -22.48 20.33 24.70
C PHE A 334 -23.74 21.10 24.37
N TRP A 335 -23.85 22.31 24.94
CA TRP A 335 -24.98 23.21 24.69
C TRP A 335 -25.11 23.46 23.16
N GLY A 336 -26.27 23.15 22.59
CA GLY A 336 -26.52 23.26 21.14
C GLY A 336 -26.34 21.97 20.34
N LEU A 337 -25.52 20.97 20.75
CA LEU A 337 -25.33 19.74 19.99
C LEU A 337 -26.64 18.97 19.77
N GLY A 338 -27.46 18.84 20.79
CA GLY A 338 -28.78 18.20 20.69
C GLY A 338 -29.73 18.89 19.71
N THR A 339 -29.62 20.21 19.55
CA THR A 339 -30.41 20.97 18.57
C THR A 339 -29.92 20.72 17.14
N ILE A 340 -28.59 20.69 16.95
CA ILE A 340 -27.97 20.37 15.65
C ILE A 340 -28.34 18.95 15.22
N ILE A 341 -28.24 17.99 16.12
CA ILE A 341 -28.58 16.58 15.82
C ILE A 341 -30.09 16.44 15.52
N ARG A 342 -30.97 17.07 16.31
CA ARG A 342 -32.41 17.04 16.02
C ARG A 342 -32.77 17.68 14.68
N LYS A 343 -32.09 18.76 14.30
CA LYS A 343 -32.24 19.37 12.97
C LYS A 343 -31.79 18.42 11.87
N ALA A 344 -30.56 17.88 11.97
CA ALA A 344 -30.02 16.93 11.03
C ALA A 344 -30.91 15.69 10.87
N MET A 345 -31.45 15.17 11.96
CA MET A 345 -32.33 13.99 11.93
C MET A 345 -33.71 14.23 11.26
N ARG A 346 -34.16 15.48 11.13
CA ARG A 346 -35.40 15.80 10.37
C ARG A 346 -35.17 15.62 8.87
N ASP A 347 -33.96 15.95 8.41
CA ASP A 347 -33.60 15.96 6.99
C ASP A 347 -33.17 14.60 6.48
N ILE A 348 -32.94 13.61 7.38
CA ILE A 348 -32.53 12.25 7.01
C ILE A 348 -33.77 11.41 6.65
N PRO A 349 -33.86 10.85 5.43
CA PRO A 349 -34.99 10.00 5.04
C PRO A 349 -34.97 8.67 5.78
N ASP A 350 -36.16 8.09 6.06
CA ASP A 350 -36.28 6.77 6.70
C ASP A 350 -35.73 5.63 5.84
N SER A 351 -35.64 5.86 4.52
CA SER A 351 -35.09 4.94 3.55
C SER A 351 -33.54 4.87 3.56
N LEU A 352 -32.88 5.77 4.30
CA LEU A 352 -31.42 5.80 4.32
C LEU A 352 -30.83 4.49 4.86
N GLY A 353 -30.12 3.77 4.00
CA GLY A 353 -29.48 2.51 4.32
C GLY A 353 -28.15 2.67 5.04
N ALA A 354 -27.64 1.58 5.61
CA ALA A 354 -26.30 1.53 6.20
C ALA A 354 -25.21 1.24 5.16
N GLY A 355 -25.53 1.35 3.88
CA GLY A 355 -24.63 1.01 2.79
C GLY A 355 -24.52 -0.50 2.55
N GLY A 356 -23.51 -0.88 1.76
CA GLY A 356 -23.27 -2.27 1.38
C GLY A 356 -21.99 -2.45 0.57
N PRO A 357 -21.80 -3.65 0.03
CA PRO A 357 -20.65 -3.96 -0.81
C PRO A 357 -20.54 -3.09 -2.08
N PHE A 358 -21.68 -2.61 -2.56
CA PHE A 358 -21.82 -1.61 -3.60
C PHE A 358 -23.00 -0.68 -3.28
N VAL A 359 -22.77 0.62 -3.43
CA VAL A 359 -23.85 1.62 -3.32
C VAL A 359 -23.84 2.44 -4.61
N PRO A 360 -24.96 2.42 -5.37
CA PRO A 360 -25.04 3.13 -6.64
C PRO A 360 -25.04 4.66 -6.43
N GLY A 361 -24.59 5.38 -7.46
CA GLY A 361 -24.57 6.84 -7.44
C GLY A 361 -23.28 7.41 -6.86
N GLY A 362 -23.30 8.71 -6.60
CA GLY A 362 -22.14 9.48 -6.17
C GLY A 362 -21.61 10.39 -7.27
N GLY A 363 -21.05 11.52 -6.86
CA GLY A 363 -20.44 12.51 -7.73
C GLY A 363 -18.95 12.25 -7.95
N ARG A 364 -18.44 12.82 -9.04
CA ARG A 364 -17.01 12.83 -9.32
C ARG A 364 -16.33 13.77 -8.31
N PRO A 365 -15.31 13.32 -7.57
CA PRO A 365 -14.60 14.18 -6.65
C PRO A 365 -13.87 15.30 -7.42
N GLU A 366 -13.81 16.48 -6.84
CA GLU A 366 -13.12 17.62 -7.44
C GLU A 366 -11.62 17.38 -7.62
N ARG A 367 -11.02 16.68 -6.65
CA ARG A 367 -9.58 16.41 -6.61
C ARG A 367 -9.32 14.91 -6.78
N LEU A 368 -8.20 14.56 -7.37
CA LEU A 368 -7.75 13.18 -7.59
C LEU A 368 -8.73 12.29 -8.38
N ALA A 369 -9.70 12.86 -9.09
CA ALA A 369 -10.71 12.08 -9.81
C ALA A 369 -10.08 11.08 -10.80
N GLY A 370 -9.02 11.45 -11.51
CA GLY A 370 -8.32 10.53 -12.41
C GLY A 370 -7.65 9.33 -11.73
N TRP A 371 -7.51 9.39 -10.40
CA TRP A 371 -6.92 8.30 -9.62
C TRP A 371 -7.95 7.40 -8.93
N ILE A 372 -9.04 7.99 -8.41
CA ILE A 372 -9.98 7.27 -7.51
C ILE A 372 -11.38 7.12 -8.07
N PHE A 373 -11.69 7.72 -9.23
CA PHE A 373 -13.04 7.71 -9.78
C PHE A 373 -13.09 6.95 -11.10
N ASP A 374 -13.97 5.97 -11.15
CA ASP A 374 -14.25 5.18 -12.33
C ASP A 374 -15.74 5.36 -12.73
N THR A 375 -15.97 5.99 -13.89
CA THR A 375 -17.31 6.27 -14.41
C THR A 375 -18.11 5.02 -14.73
N GLN A 376 -17.46 3.94 -15.18
CA GLN A 376 -18.11 2.67 -15.52
C GLN A 376 -18.61 1.93 -14.30
N LEU A 377 -18.01 2.17 -13.12
CA LEU A 377 -18.43 1.56 -11.87
C LEU A 377 -19.85 2.02 -11.48
N GLY A 378 -20.18 3.30 -11.71
CA GLY A 378 -21.51 3.87 -11.44
C GLY A 378 -21.90 3.97 -9.96
N GLY A 379 -20.94 3.86 -9.06
CA GLY A 379 -21.15 3.89 -7.61
C GLY A 379 -19.88 3.70 -6.80
N VAL A 380 -20.03 3.32 -5.55
CA VAL A 380 -18.94 3.16 -4.58
C VAL A 380 -18.90 1.73 -4.04
N LEU A 381 -17.74 1.08 -4.17
CA LEU A 381 -17.49 -0.26 -3.63
C LEU A 381 -17.19 -0.20 -2.13
N GLN A 382 -17.62 -1.24 -1.40
CA GLN A 382 -17.35 -1.40 0.04
C GLN A 382 -17.78 -0.17 0.86
N HIS A 383 -18.84 0.51 0.42
CA HIS A 383 -19.38 1.69 1.05
C HIS A 383 -20.46 1.29 2.06
N GLU A 384 -20.03 0.81 3.20
CA GLU A 384 -20.90 0.38 4.28
C GLU A 384 -20.41 0.87 5.64
N ALA A 385 -21.37 1.21 6.50
CA ALA A 385 -21.11 1.56 7.87
C ALA A 385 -20.68 0.32 8.67
N ARG A 386 -19.58 0.43 9.43
CA ARG A 386 -19.18 -0.59 10.39
C ARG A 386 -20.09 -0.54 11.62
N SER A 387 -20.32 -1.71 12.24
CA SER A 387 -20.90 -1.76 13.58
C SER A 387 -19.92 -1.15 14.58
N HIS A 388 -20.44 -0.41 15.55
CA HIS A 388 -19.64 0.04 16.67
C HIS A 388 -19.24 -1.18 17.52
N MET A 389 -17.99 -1.24 17.97
CA MET A 389 -17.61 -2.14 19.04
C MET A 389 -18.25 -1.62 20.32
N ALA A 390 -18.92 -2.51 21.05
CA ALA A 390 -19.49 -2.24 22.36
C ALA A 390 -18.39 -1.93 23.38
#